data_4c9a5219ce05edcf66f4fb209655def2
#
_entry.id   4c9a5219ce05edcf66f4fb209655def2
#
_cell.length_a   1.000
_cell.length_b   1.000
_cell.length_c   1.000
_cell.angle_alpha   90.00
_cell.angle_beta   90.00
_cell.angle_gamma   90.00
#
_symmetry.space_group_name_H-M   'P 1'
#
loop_
_entity.id
_entity.type
_entity.pdbx_description
1 polymer ?
#
loop_
_entity_poly.entity_id
_entity_poly.type
_entity_poly.pdbx_seq_one_letter_code
_entity_poly.pdbx_strand_id
1 'polypeptide(L)'
;MTGDMITTRTCITLASLSAAALLTGCQQPAETDEALNPQTPQDAFFANLASHCGKAYAGELVSEDAADADLAGADMVMHVRECSDEQISVPFHIRPATGEGAGTWDRSRTWVFTRTSNGLRLKHDHRHDDGEPDAVTMYGGDTADAGSARLQAFPVDGESIALFREQGLDASVTNVWTVEVDPAGTQGGQYAYQLQRSVAGGAPEERFFRVEFDFADEVEAPPAPWGFEGS
;
A
#
# COMPACT_ATOMS: atom_id res chain seq x y z
N MET A 1 -32.21 -59.99 -76.19
CA MET A 1 -33.57 -59.62 -76.44
C MET A 1 -33.72 -58.23 -75.90
N THR A 2 -33.46 -57.25 -76.72
CA THR A 2 -34.42 -56.43 -77.44
C THR A 2 -35.27 -55.56 -76.51
N GLY A 3 -35.15 -54.29 -76.75
CA GLY A 3 -36.17 -53.33 -76.46
C GLY A 3 -35.67 -51.91 -76.33
N ASP A 4 -35.49 -51.31 -77.54
CA ASP A 4 -35.42 -49.85 -77.76
C ASP A 4 -36.74 -49.17 -77.30
N MET A 5 -36.63 -47.87 -77.01
CA MET A 5 -37.35 -46.74 -77.63
C MET A 5 -37.25 -45.48 -76.76
N ILE A 6 -36.54 -44.49 -77.21
CA ILE A 6 -36.89 -43.31 -78.02
C ILE A 6 -37.81 -42.28 -77.35
N THR A 7 -37.24 -41.06 -77.29
CA THR A 7 -37.85 -39.71 -77.43
C THR A 7 -38.64 -39.11 -76.26
N THR A 8 -38.41 -37.92 -75.80
CA THR A 8 -38.71 -36.64 -76.47
C THR A 8 -38.12 -35.47 -75.72
N ARG A 9 -37.56 -34.53 -76.45
CA ARG A 9 -37.08 -33.22 -75.96
C ARG A 9 -38.26 -32.30 -75.65
N THR A 10 -38.21 -31.67 -74.50
CA THR A 10 -38.98 -30.44 -74.27
C THR A 10 -38.17 -29.44 -73.58
N CYS A 11 -37.81 -28.35 -74.27
CA CYS A 11 -37.20 -27.16 -73.76
C CYS A 11 -38.26 -26.43 -72.89
N ILE A 12 -37.89 -26.18 -71.61
CA ILE A 12 -38.59 -25.22 -70.81
C ILE A 12 -37.54 -24.25 -70.28
N THR A 13 -37.62 -23.01 -70.72
CA THR A 13 -36.90 -21.86 -70.21
C THR A 13 -37.37 -21.56 -68.79
N LEU A 14 -36.44 -21.60 -67.82
CA LEU A 14 -36.69 -21.16 -66.48
C LEU A 14 -35.86 -19.90 -66.19
N ALA A 15 -36.59 -18.89 -65.83
CA ALA A 15 -36.08 -17.60 -65.39
C ALA A 15 -35.22 -17.71 -64.12
N SER A 16 -34.05 -17.14 -64.18
CA SER A 16 -33.13 -16.99 -63.04
C SER A 16 -33.64 -15.94 -62.07
N LEU A 17 -34.14 -16.38 -60.91
CA LEU A 17 -34.30 -15.50 -59.73
C LEU A 17 -32.97 -15.48 -58.98
N SER A 18 -32.30 -14.33 -59.04
CA SER A 18 -31.11 -14.04 -58.19
C SER A 18 -31.59 -13.76 -56.78
N ALA A 19 -31.40 -14.71 -55.86
CA ALA A 19 -31.56 -14.47 -54.44
C ALA A 19 -30.30 -13.79 -53.89
N ALA A 20 -30.40 -12.50 -53.56
CA ALA A 20 -29.36 -11.78 -52.82
C ALA A 20 -29.39 -12.24 -51.36
N ALA A 21 -28.43 -13.04 -50.96
CA ALA A 21 -28.18 -13.39 -49.56
C ALA A 21 -27.58 -12.20 -48.86
N LEU A 22 -28.36 -11.54 -47.99
CA LEU A 22 -27.90 -10.56 -47.03
C LEU A 22 -27.11 -11.31 -45.95
N LEU A 23 -25.77 -11.27 -46.02
CA LEU A 23 -24.88 -11.66 -44.95
C LEU A 23 -24.95 -10.55 -43.88
N THR A 24 -25.85 -10.69 -42.91
CA THR A 24 -25.76 -9.96 -41.64
C THR A 24 -24.53 -10.48 -40.89
N GLY A 25 -23.38 -9.84 -41.10
CA GLY A 25 -22.22 -10.03 -40.27
C GLY A 25 -22.55 -9.57 -38.85
N CYS A 26 -22.64 -10.49 -37.88
CA CYS A 26 -22.52 -10.17 -36.47
C CYS A 26 -21.12 -9.60 -36.27
N GLN A 27 -21.00 -8.28 -36.22
CA GLN A 27 -19.82 -7.65 -35.66
C GLN A 27 -19.85 -7.96 -34.17
N GLN A 28 -19.01 -8.90 -33.71
CA GLN A 28 -18.62 -9.01 -32.33
C GLN A 28 -18.04 -7.63 -31.92
N PRO A 29 -18.47 -7.06 -30.80
CA PRO A 29 -17.74 -5.92 -30.23
C PRO A 29 -16.29 -6.37 -30.08
N ALA A 30 -15.36 -5.57 -30.61
CA ALA A 30 -13.95 -5.73 -30.30
C ALA A 30 -13.86 -5.63 -28.78
N GLU A 31 -13.53 -6.73 -28.10
CA GLU A 31 -12.96 -6.68 -26.77
C GLU A 31 -11.73 -5.79 -26.93
N THR A 32 -11.84 -4.55 -26.43
CA THR A 32 -10.67 -3.72 -26.18
C THR A 32 -9.84 -4.52 -25.19
N ASP A 33 -8.78 -5.17 -25.67
CA ASP A 33 -7.63 -5.55 -24.84
C ASP A 33 -7.22 -4.23 -24.15
N GLU A 34 -7.76 -4.00 -22.97
CA GLU A 34 -7.23 -3.02 -22.04
C GLU A 34 -5.84 -3.54 -21.73
N ALA A 35 -4.86 -3.04 -22.49
CA ALA A 35 -3.46 -3.37 -22.31
C ALA A 35 -3.19 -3.15 -20.83
N LEU A 36 -3.01 -4.24 -20.08
CA LEU A 36 -2.67 -4.21 -18.67
C LEU A 36 -1.44 -3.31 -18.55
N ASN A 37 -1.68 -2.08 -18.10
CA ASN A 37 -0.59 -1.17 -17.80
C ASN A 37 0.31 -1.91 -16.81
N PRO A 38 1.60 -2.18 -17.13
CA PRO A 38 2.43 -2.98 -16.26
C PRO A 38 2.43 -2.33 -14.88
N GLN A 39 2.01 -3.09 -13.86
CA GLN A 39 1.95 -2.65 -12.48
C GLN A 39 3.32 -2.12 -12.07
N THR A 40 3.38 -0.86 -11.63
CA THR A 40 4.63 -0.28 -11.14
C THR A 40 5.09 -0.98 -9.84
N PRO A 41 6.37 -0.91 -9.47
CA PRO A 41 6.81 -1.38 -8.16
C PRO A 41 6.04 -0.75 -7.00
N GLN A 42 5.67 0.53 -7.10
CA GLN A 42 4.85 1.21 -6.10
C GLN A 42 3.42 0.65 -6.05
N ASP A 43 2.81 0.32 -7.22
CA ASP A 43 1.50 -0.32 -7.25
C ASP A 43 1.53 -1.70 -6.61
N ALA A 44 2.57 -2.48 -6.89
CA ALA A 44 2.76 -3.79 -6.30
C ALA A 44 3.00 -3.70 -4.78
N PHE A 45 3.78 -2.73 -4.31
CA PHE A 45 3.98 -2.47 -2.89
C PHE A 45 2.66 -2.12 -2.18
N PHE A 46 1.89 -1.20 -2.75
CA PHE A 46 0.59 -0.80 -2.20
C PHE A 46 -0.39 -1.98 -2.16
N ALA A 47 -0.41 -2.82 -3.19
CA ALA A 47 -1.21 -4.04 -3.22
C ALA A 47 -0.75 -5.07 -2.17
N ASN A 48 0.56 -5.21 -1.93
CA ASN A 48 1.09 -6.06 -0.88
C ASN A 48 0.61 -5.59 0.50
N LEU A 49 0.71 -4.28 0.78
CA LEU A 49 0.19 -3.72 2.04
C LEU A 49 -1.32 -3.91 2.17
N ALA A 50 -2.09 -3.65 1.10
CA ALA A 50 -3.53 -3.84 1.06
C ALA A 50 -3.95 -5.30 1.31
N SER A 51 -3.11 -6.29 0.98
CA SER A 51 -3.39 -7.71 1.20
C SER A 51 -3.52 -8.09 2.67
N HIS A 52 -3.06 -7.23 3.58
CA HIS A 52 -3.18 -7.38 5.04
C HIS A 52 -4.35 -6.59 5.64
N CYS A 53 -5.24 -6.04 4.82
CA CYS A 53 -6.31 -5.20 5.31
C CYS A 53 -7.20 -5.90 6.35
N GLY A 54 -7.46 -5.22 7.46
CA GLY A 54 -8.20 -5.73 8.61
C GLY A 54 -7.39 -6.57 9.60
N LYS A 55 -6.08 -6.80 9.33
CA LYS A 55 -5.21 -7.61 10.18
C LYS A 55 -4.30 -6.76 11.04
N ALA A 56 -4.03 -7.26 12.26
CA ALA A 56 -3.07 -6.68 13.18
C ALA A 56 -1.99 -7.71 13.53
N TYR A 57 -0.76 -7.24 13.70
CA TYR A 57 0.40 -8.10 13.96
C TYR A 57 1.21 -7.54 15.11
N ALA A 58 1.66 -8.44 16.00
CA ALA A 58 2.63 -8.11 17.02
C ALA A 58 4.01 -7.90 16.39
N GLY A 59 4.78 -7.01 17.01
CA GLY A 59 6.12 -6.68 16.55
C GLY A 59 7.03 -6.22 17.67
N GLU A 60 8.27 -5.95 17.31
CA GLU A 60 9.31 -5.58 18.24
C GLU A 60 10.25 -4.49 17.69
N LEU A 61 10.85 -3.75 18.62
CA LEU A 61 11.96 -2.85 18.31
C LEU A 61 13.21 -3.69 18.09
N VAL A 62 13.81 -3.62 16.91
CA VAL A 62 15.04 -4.35 16.56
C VAL A 62 16.27 -3.46 16.48
N SER A 63 16.10 -2.14 16.54
CA SER A 63 17.20 -1.18 16.62
C SER A 63 17.64 -0.97 18.07
N GLU A 64 18.92 -0.59 18.25
CA GLU A 64 19.54 -0.37 19.57
C GLU A 64 19.96 1.09 19.77
N ASP A 65 19.24 2.04 19.14
CA ASP A 65 19.54 3.46 19.31
C ASP A 65 19.17 3.91 20.73
N ALA A 66 20.09 4.63 21.39
CA ALA A 66 19.88 5.09 22.75
C ALA A 66 18.67 6.01 22.92
N ALA A 67 18.25 6.68 21.85
CA ALA A 67 17.03 7.50 21.82
C ALA A 67 15.74 6.70 21.98
N ASP A 68 15.79 5.37 21.80
CA ASP A 68 14.63 4.47 21.88
C ASP A 68 14.64 3.60 23.16
N ALA A 69 15.52 3.90 24.11
CA ALA A 69 15.66 3.07 25.32
C ALA A 69 14.34 2.88 26.09
N ASP A 70 13.44 3.87 26.07
CA ASP A 70 12.12 3.82 26.71
C ASP A 70 11.15 2.84 26.00
N LEU A 71 11.45 2.45 24.78
CA LEU A 71 10.66 1.49 23.99
C LEU A 71 11.15 0.05 24.16
N ALA A 72 12.25 -0.18 24.87
CA ALA A 72 12.82 -1.50 25.08
C ALA A 72 11.82 -2.41 25.82
N GLY A 73 11.45 -3.54 25.21
CA GLY A 73 10.51 -4.51 25.76
C GLY A 73 9.06 -4.05 25.78
N ALA A 74 8.72 -2.96 25.09
CA ALA A 74 7.33 -2.56 24.91
C ALA A 74 6.61 -3.55 23.98
N ASP A 75 5.34 -3.82 24.25
CA ASP A 75 4.49 -4.48 23.26
C ASP A 75 4.20 -3.50 22.13
N MET A 76 4.35 -3.96 20.91
CA MET A 76 4.10 -3.17 19.70
C MET A 76 3.13 -3.91 18.81
N VAL A 77 2.14 -3.20 18.25
CA VAL A 77 1.17 -3.76 17.31
C VAL A 77 0.97 -2.78 16.17
N MET A 78 1.12 -3.27 14.93
CA MET A 78 0.60 -2.57 13.76
C MET A 78 -0.76 -3.14 13.37
N HIS A 79 -1.64 -2.30 12.83
CA HIS A 79 -2.95 -2.73 12.34
C HIS A 79 -3.20 -2.12 10.95
N VAL A 80 -3.29 -2.92 9.90
CA VAL A 80 -3.69 -2.43 8.57
C VAL A 80 -5.20 -2.23 8.58
N ARG A 81 -5.63 -1.06 9.09
CA ARG A 81 -7.01 -0.83 9.55
C ARG A 81 -7.95 -0.38 8.45
N GLU A 82 -7.57 0.64 7.71
CA GLU A 82 -8.42 1.27 6.70
C GLU A 82 -7.74 1.17 5.35
N CYS A 83 -8.48 0.63 4.37
CA CYS A 83 -7.94 0.40 3.04
C CYS A 83 -8.94 0.84 1.98
N SER A 84 -8.44 1.61 1.04
CA SER A 84 -9.12 1.96 -0.20
C SER A 84 -8.16 1.80 -1.38
N ASP A 85 -8.62 2.05 -2.59
CA ASP A 85 -7.75 2.04 -3.78
C ASP A 85 -6.71 3.17 -3.75
N GLU A 86 -6.93 4.21 -2.95
CA GLU A 86 -6.10 5.42 -2.90
C GLU A 86 -5.28 5.54 -1.61
N GLN A 87 -5.77 5.02 -0.48
CA GLN A 87 -5.16 5.22 0.84
C GLN A 87 -5.26 3.98 1.72
N ILE A 88 -4.19 3.72 2.48
CA ILE A 88 -4.15 2.72 3.54
C ILE A 88 -3.65 3.39 4.81
N SER A 89 -4.40 3.22 5.90
CA SER A 89 -4.05 3.71 7.24
C SER A 89 -3.60 2.54 8.11
N VAL A 90 -2.41 2.67 8.69
CA VAL A 90 -1.78 1.65 9.52
C VAL A 90 -1.47 2.23 10.90
N PRO A 91 -2.39 2.19 11.87
CA PRO A 91 -2.09 2.51 13.26
C PRO A 91 -0.92 1.70 13.80
N PHE A 92 -0.02 2.38 14.49
CA PHE A 92 1.09 1.81 15.23
C PHE A 92 0.91 2.07 16.72
N HIS A 93 0.59 1.01 17.46
CA HIS A 93 0.30 1.07 18.88
C HIS A 93 1.49 0.58 19.68
N ILE A 94 1.80 1.28 20.76
CA ILE A 94 2.89 0.95 21.68
C ILE A 94 2.31 0.83 23.09
N ARG A 95 2.68 -0.22 23.80
CA ARG A 95 2.33 -0.40 25.22
C ARG A 95 3.63 -0.54 26.00
N PRO A 96 4.12 0.53 26.62
CA PRO A 96 5.35 0.53 27.38
C PRO A 96 5.34 -0.52 28.49
N ALA A 97 6.44 -1.25 28.65
CA ALA A 97 6.58 -2.23 29.74
C ALA A 97 6.78 -1.56 31.10
N THR A 98 7.42 -0.38 31.11
CA THR A 98 7.78 0.37 32.32
C THR A 98 7.62 1.87 32.07
N GLY A 99 7.70 2.66 33.14
CA GLY A 99 7.64 4.14 33.04
C GLY A 99 6.24 4.70 32.94
N GLU A 100 6.12 5.91 32.39
CA GLU A 100 4.84 6.58 32.17
C GLU A 100 4.04 5.84 31.12
N GLY A 101 2.73 5.61 31.37
CA GLY A 101 1.86 4.88 30.46
C GLY A 101 2.03 3.36 30.48
N ALA A 102 2.87 2.79 31.37
CA ALA A 102 3.10 1.35 31.43
C ALA A 102 1.79 0.55 31.50
N GLY A 103 1.68 -0.46 30.63
CA GLY A 103 0.49 -1.32 30.53
C GLY A 103 -0.71 -0.69 29.79
N THR A 104 -0.62 0.56 29.34
CA THR A 104 -1.66 1.25 28.56
C THR A 104 -1.21 1.45 27.12
N TRP A 105 -2.10 1.23 26.16
CA TRP A 105 -1.79 1.48 24.74
C TRP A 105 -1.65 2.98 24.46
N ASP A 106 -0.45 3.40 24.02
CA ASP A 106 -0.27 4.64 23.28
C ASP A 106 -0.79 4.40 21.85
N ARG A 107 -1.83 5.14 21.47
CA ARG A 107 -2.57 5.02 20.21
C ARG A 107 -2.41 6.28 19.35
N SER A 108 -1.34 7.01 19.59
CA SER A 108 -1.12 8.36 19.02
C SER A 108 -0.68 8.34 17.56
N ARG A 109 -0.22 7.21 17.02
CA ARG A 109 0.51 7.15 15.74
C ARG A 109 -0.23 6.35 14.70
N THR A 110 -0.34 6.91 13.48
CA THR A 110 -0.84 6.19 12.30
C THR A 110 0.05 6.50 11.09
N TRP A 111 0.53 5.47 10.44
CA TRP A 111 1.17 5.60 9.12
C TRP A 111 0.08 5.64 8.05
N VAL A 112 0.09 6.71 7.25
CA VAL A 112 -0.89 6.94 6.18
C VAL A 112 -0.18 6.85 4.84
N PHE A 113 -0.47 5.79 4.08
CA PHE A 113 0.05 5.57 2.75
C PHE A 113 -0.97 6.02 1.72
N THR A 114 -0.59 6.91 0.81
CA THR A 114 -1.48 7.45 -0.21
C THR A 114 -0.84 7.31 -1.59
N ARG A 115 -1.65 6.88 -2.58
CA ARG A 115 -1.23 6.93 -3.98
C ARG A 115 -1.17 8.37 -4.46
N THR A 116 -0.14 8.69 -5.23
CA THR A 116 0.01 9.98 -5.88
C THR A 116 0.17 9.79 -7.40
N SER A 117 0.11 10.86 -8.16
CA SER A 117 0.37 10.80 -9.61
C SER A 117 1.79 10.33 -9.96
N ASN A 118 2.72 10.36 -9.00
CA ASN A 118 4.13 10.09 -9.25
C ASN A 118 4.70 8.93 -8.39
N GLY A 119 3.85 8.21 -7.68
CA GLY A 119 4.25 7.11 -6.81
C GLY A 119 3.44 7.04 -5.52
N LEU A 120 4.10 6.88 -4.39
CA LEU A 120 3.45 6.79 -3.08
C LEU A 120 3.91 7.91 -2.16
N ARG A 121 3.04 8.26 -1.22
CA ARG A 121 3.29 9.18 -0.11
C ARG A 121 3.11 8.44 1.20
N LEU A 122 4.02 8.65 2.14
CA LEU A 122 3.88 8.27 3.54
C LEU A 122 3.76 9.53 4.38
N LYS A 123 2.70 9.61 5.18
CA LYS A 123 2.53 10.63 6.23
C LYS A 123 2.32 9.96 7.59
N HIS A 124 2.72 10.66 8.65
CA HIS A 124 2.58 10.26 10.02
C HIS A 124 1.50 11.12 10.67
N ASP A 125 0.32 10.55 10.90
CA ASP A 125 -0.73 11.21 11.69
C ASP A 125 -0.45 10.96 13.16
N HIS A 126 -0.16 12.04 13.89
CA HIS A 126 0.03 12.01 15.34
C HIS A 126 -1.08 12.79 16.02
N ARG A 127 -1.64 12.18 17.08
CA ARG A 127 -2.75 12.75 17.83
C ARG A 127 -2.54 12.63 19.34
N HIS A 128 -3.13 13.55 20.09
CA HIS A 128 -3.28 13.49 21.51
C HIS A 128 -4.40 12.51 21.91
N ASP A 129 -4.49 12.16 23.19
CA ASP A 129 -5.46 11.20 23.73
C ASP A 129 -6.92 11.72 23.70
N ASP A 130 -7.12 13.01 23.53
CA ASP A 130 -8.41 13.64 23.25
C ASP A 130 -8.81 13.63 21.77
N GLY A 131 -7.96 13.08 20.90
CA GLY A 131 -8.15 12.97 19.45
C GLY A 131 -7.72 14.19 18.65
N GLU A 132 -7.31 15.29 19.28
CA GLU A 132 -6.81 16.45 18.56
C GLU A 132 -5.44 16.17 17.90
N PRO A 133 -5.19 16.72 16.71
CA PRO A 133 -3.88 16.57 16.05
C PRO A 133 -2.74 17.16 16.89
N ASP A 134 -1.61 16.45 16.96
CA ASP A 134 -0.38 16.98 17.52
C ASP A 134 0.17 18.12 16.65
N ALA A 135 0.92 19.05 17.28
CA ALA A 135 1.60 20.12 16.54
C ALA A 135 2.62 19.58 15.51
N VAL A 136 3.20 18.40 15.78
CA VAL A 136 4.09 17.67 14.86
C VAL A 136 3.34 16.48 14.29
N THR A 137 2.43 16.74 13.34
CA THR A 137 1.63 15.72 12.68
C THR A 137 1.70 15.85 11.16
N MET A 138 1.24 14.84 10.44
CA MET A 138 1.20 14.78 8.96
C MET A 138 2.55 15.08 8.28
N TYR A 139 3.65 14.81 8.95
CA TYR A 139 4.98 14.84 8.36
C TYR A 139 5.29 13.54 7.63
N GLY A 140 6.24 13.57 6.70
CA GLY A 140 6.61 12.40 5.91
C GLY A 140 7.27 12.78 4.59
N GLY A 141 7.01 12.00 3.53
CA GLY A 141 7.53 12.28 2.21
C GLY A 141 6.97 11.39 1.12
N ASP A 142 7.38 11.68 -0.10
CA ASP A 142 7.02 10.94 -1.30
C ASP A 142 8.17 10.00 -1.71
N THR A 143 7.84 8.90 -2.40
CA THR A 143 8.87 8.05 -3.02
C THR A 143 9.67 8.85 -4.03
N ALA A 144 11.01 8.79 -3.93
CA ALA A 144 11.92 9.49 -4.84
C ALA A 144 12.27 8.68 -6.09
N ASP A 145 12.10 7.36 -6.02
CA ASP A 145 12.37 6.41 -7.10
C ASP A 145 11.33 5.28 -7.13
N ALA A 146 11.50 4.33 -8.04
CA ALA A 146 10.57 3.23 -8.21
C ALA A 146 10.56 2.23 -7.04
N GLY A 147 11.64 2.16 -6.27
CA GLY A 147 11.77 1.15 -5.22
C GLY A 147 11.61 -0.28 -5.72
N SER A 148 10.93 -1.09 -4.94
CA SER A 148 10.54 -2.45 -5.31
C SER A 148 9.12 -2.77 -4.82
N ALA A 149 8.59 -3.92 -5.23
CA ALA A 149 7.30 -4.42 -4.73
C ALA A 149 7.30 -4.67 -3.21
N ARG A 150 8.47 -4.84 -2.59
CA ARG A 150 8.61 -5.12 -1.16
C ARG A 150 9.12 -3.94 -0.35
N LEU A 151 9.81 -2.99 -0.96
CA LEU A 151 10.51 -1.92 -0.27
C LEU A 151 10.29 -0.60 -0.98
N GLN A 152 9.87 0.39 -0.19
CA GLN A 152 9.76 1.79 -0.62
C GLN A 152 10.46 2.70 0.38
N ALA A 153 11.13 3.74 -0.13
CA ALA A 153 11.78 4.76 0.67
C ALA A 153 11.10 6.12 0.44
N PHE A 154 10.88 6.83 1.54
CA PHE A 154 10.16 8.10 1.59
C PHE A 154 11.07 9.17 2.22
N PRO A 155 11.91 9.84 1.42
CA PRO A 155 12.68 10.99 1.91
C PRO A 155 11.74 12.11 2.38
N VAL A 156 12.15 12.82 3.44
CA VAL A 156 11.40 13.94 3.99
C VAL A 156 11.06 14.98 2.92
N ASP A 157 9.78 15.39 2.82
CA ASP A 157 9.33 16.39 1.87
C ASP A 157 9.49 17.83 2.37
N GLY A 158 9.27 18.80 1.46
CA GLY A 158 9.43 20.22 1.75
C GLY A 158 8.49 20.75 2.82
N GLU A 159 7.25 20.22 2.90
CA GLU A 159 6.25 20.60 3.91
C GLU A 159 6.71 20.14 5.29
N SER A 160 7.17 18.91 5.39
CA SER A 160 7.71 18.33 6.64
C SER A 160 8.98 19.02 7.09
N ILE A 161 9.88 19.39 6.17
CA ILE A 161 11.07 20.20 6.48
C ILE A 161 10.68 21.55 7.07
N ALA A 162 9.67 22.23 6.50
CA ALA A 162 9.19 23.51 7.01
C ALA A 162 8.61 23.35 8.43
N LEU A 163 7.75 22.35 8.63
CA LEU A 163 7.18 22.00 9.93
C LEU A 163 8.27 21.71 10.97
N PHE A 164 9.25 20.87 10.65
CA PHE A 164 10.32 20.52 11.58
C PHE A 164 11.16 21.74 12.01
N ARG A 165 11.44 22.63 11.07
CA ARG A 165 12.15 23.89 11.38
C ARG A 165 11.33 24.81 12.27
N GLU A 166 10.02 24.95 12.01
CA GLU A 166 9.11 25.74 12.85
C GLU A 166 9.04 25.20 14.28
N GLN A 167 9.10 23.88 14.44
CA GLN A 167 9.03 23.20 15.73
C GLN A 167 10.40 22.97 16.39
N GLY A 168 11.49 23.47 15.79
CA GLY A 168 12.85 23.33 16.36
C GLY A 168 13.43 21.92 16.24
N LEU A 169 12.92 21.10 15.31
CA LEU A 169 13.33 19.73 15.07
C LEU A 169 14.31 19.64 13.87
N ASP A 170 15.32 20.51 13.86
CA ASP A 170 16.26 20.63 12.73
C ASP A 170 17.01 19.33 12.41
N ALA A 171 17.18 18.42 13.36
CA ALA A 171 17.77 17.10 13.12
C ALA A 171 16.93 16.25 12.17
N SER A 172 15.61 16.48 12.08
CA SER A 172 14.67 15.67 11.32
C SER A 172 14.54 16.07 9.84
N VAL A 173 15.17 17.16 9.41
CA VAL A 173 15.06 17.67 8.02
C VAL A 173 15.79 16.81 6.98
N THR A 174 16.45 15.76 7.40
CA THR A 174 17.13 14.78 6.53
C THR A 174 16.63 13.36 6.74
N ASN A 175 15.50 13.19 7.43
CA ASN A 175 14.91 11.88 7.67
C ASN A 175 14.55 11.18 6.36
N VAL A 176 14.80 9.88 6.34
CA VAL A 176 14.29 8.96 5.32
C VAL A 176 13.56 7.84 6.05
N TRP A 177 12.32 7.61 5.68
CA TRP A 177 11.56 6.47 6.16
C TRP A 177 11.59 5.38 5.10
N THR A 178 11.83 4.15 5.53
CA THR A 178 11.80 2.98 4.65
C THR A 178 10.79 1.98 5.20
N VAL A 179 9.96 1.45 4.31
CA VAL A 179 8.98 0.44 4.65
C VAL A 179 9.18 -0.78 3.78
N GLU A 180 9.20 -1.94 4.43
CA GLU A 180 9.21 -3.25 3.79
C GLU A 180 7.89 -3.96 4.08
N VAL A 181 7.32 -4.65 3.09
CA VAL A 181 6.11 -5.45 3.25
C VAL A 181 6.12 -6.63 2.28
N ASP A 182 5.94 -7.82 2.80
CA ASP A 182 5.64 -9.01 2.00
C ASP A 182 4.12 -9.13 1.78
N PRO A 183 3.66 -9.72 0.68
CA PRO A 183 2.24 -10.00 0.48
C PRO A 183 1.72 -11.03 1.48
N ALA A 184 0.43 -10.98 1.80
CA ALA A 184 -0.20 -11.95 2.68
C ALA A 184 0.00 -13.39 2.18
N GLY A 185 0.23 -14.31 3.12
CA GLY A 185 0.49 -15.73 2.83
C GLY A 185 1.95 -16.05 2.46
N THR A 186 2.85 -15.07 2.46
CA THR A 186 4.29 -15.32 2.31
C THR A 186 4.81 -16.06 3.55
N GLN A 187 5.47 -17.20 3.35
CA GLN A 187 6.10 -17.94 4.45
C GLN A 187 7.28 -17.13 5.01
N GLY A 188 7.25 -16.84 6.32
CA GLY A 188 8.22 -15.96 6.97
C GLY A 188 8.14 -14.52 6.45
N GLY A 189 6.95 -14.12 5.98
CA GLY A 189 6.69 -12.74 5.54
C GLY A 189 6.63 -11.79 6.72
N GLN A 190 7.03 -10.55 6.48
CA GLN A 190 7.10 -9.51 7.50
C GLN A 190 6.74 -8.13 6.95
N TYR A 191 6.41 -7.25 7.88
CA TYR A 191 6.43 -5.81 7.69
C TYR A 191 7.55 -5.22 8.52
N ALA A 192 8.29 -4.25 7.98
CA ALA A 192 9.25 -3.47 8.75
C ALA A 192 9.10 -1.98 8.44
N TYR A 193 9.21 -1.18 9.47
CA TYR A 193 9.27 0.27 9.36
C TYR A 193 10.61 0.74 9.94
N GLN A 194 11.29 1.61 9.19
CA GLN A 194 12.59 2.15 9.56
C GLN A 194 12.60 3.67 9.38
N LEU A 195 13.15 4.38 10.36
CA LEU A 195 13.58 5.77 10.25
C LEU A 195 15.10 5.82 10.25
N GLN A 196 15.69 6.50 9.29
CA GLN A 196 17.13 6.72 9.21
C GLN A 196 17.45 8.17 8.88
N ARG A 197 18.50 8.69 9.47
CA ARG A 197 19.25 9.86 9.03
C ARG A 197 20.73 9.64 9.31
N SER A 198 21.58 10.28 8.53
CA SER A 198 23.03 10.11 8.68
C SER A 198 23.77 11.44 8.60
N VAL A 199 24.89 11.53 9.30
CA VAL A 199 25.82 12.68 9.23
C VAL A 199 26.33 12.85 7.80
N ALA A 200 26.61 11.77 7.07
CA ALA A 200 26.98 11.81 5.66
C ALA A 200 25.90 12.41 4.78
N GLY A 201 24.61 12.26 5.15
CA GLY A 201 23.45 12.88 4.51
C GLY A 201 23.15 14.31 4.96
N GLY A 202 23.99 14.88 5.86
CA GLY A 202 23.83 16.24 6.35
C GLY A 202 23.08 16.37 7.68
N ALA A 203 22.73 15.26 8.34
CA ALA A 203 22.16 15.30 9.68
C ALA A 203 23.20 15.74 10.73
N PRO A 204 22.79 16.39 11.84
CA PRO A 204 23.67 16.71 12.94
C PRO A 204 24.17 15.49 13.71
N GLU A 205 23.42 14.40 13.65
CA GLU A 205 23.68 13.13 14.32
C GLU A 205 23.08 11.94 13.54
N GLU A 206 23.66 10.76 13.74
CA GLU A 206 23.10 9.51 13.22
C GLU A 206 21.79 9.21 13.96
N ARG A 207 20.86 8.57 13.25
CA ARG A 207 19.62 8.03 13.80
C ARG A 207 19.22 6.77 13.06
N PHE A 208 18.93 5.73 13.80
CA PHE A 208 18.42 4.49 13.23
C PHE A 208 17.36 3.90 14.17
N PHE A 209 16.11 3.94 13.73
CA PHE A 209 14.98 3.30 14.40
C PHE A 209 14.40 2.27 13.47
N ARG A 210 14.17 1.04 13.96
CA ARG A 210 13.55 -0.02 13.17
C ARG A 210 12.68 -0.89 14.05
N VAL A 211 11.43 -1.11 13.59
CA VAL A 211 10.48 -2.07 14.17
C VAL A 211 10.09 -3.10 13.10
N GLU A 212 9.92 -4.34 13.54
CA GLU A 212 9.56 -5.47 12.67
C GLU A 212 8.34 -6.18 13.22
N PHE A 213 7.49 -6.68 12.31
CA PHE A 213 6.25 -7.39 12.60
C PHE A 213 6.23 -8.67 11.77
N ASP A 214 6.23 -9.84 12.44
CA ASP A 214 6.11 -11.13 11.76
C ASP A 214 4.63 -11.39 11.42
N PHE A 215 4.34 -11.72 10.18
CA PHE A 215 2.98 -12.03 9.76
C PHE A 215 2.45 -13.37 10.28
N ALA A 216 3.30 -14.19 10.91
CA ALA A 216 2.88 -15.33 11.68
C ALA A 216 2.27 -14.95 13.04
N ASP A 217 2.60 -13.77 13.57
CA ASP A 217 2.15 -13.26 14.87
C ASP A 217 0.91 -12.35 14.73
N GLU A 218 -0.14 -12.85 14.05
CA GLU A 218 -1.43 -12.16 13.96
C GLU A 218 -2.10 -12.10 15.34
N VAL A 219 -2.53 -10.92 15.76
CA VAL A 219 -3.12 -10.64 17.07
C VAL A 219 -4.45 -9.92 16.95
N GLU A 220 -5.21 -9.86 18.05
CA GLU A 220 -6.36 -8.96 18.14
C GLU A 220 -5.90 -7.51 18.11
N ALA A 221 -6.54 -6.69 17.25
CA ALA A 221 -6.20 -5.29 17.13
C ALA A 221 -6.46 -4.55 18.46
N PRO A 222 -5.53 -3.69 18.91
CA PRO A 222 -5.80 -2.76 20.00
C PRO A 222 -7.02 -1.86 19.71
N PRO A 223 -7.55 -1.13 20.69
CA PRO A 223 -8.58 -0.12 20.43
C PRO A 223 -8.15 0.86 19.32
N ALA A 224 -9.12 1.44 18.63
CA ALA A 224 -8.85 2.38 17.53
C ALA A 224 -7.86 3.49 17.90
N PRO A 225 -7.07 4.03 16.95
CA PRO A 225 -6.19 5.16 17.22
C PRO A 225 -6.99 6.35 17.71
N TRP A 226 -6.36 7.22 18.48
CA TRP A 226 -7.00 8.40 19.04
C TRP A 226 -7.58 9.29 17.94
N GLY A 227 -8.82 9.76 18.15
CA GLY A 227 -9.58 10.54 17.17
C GLY A 227 -10.34 9.72 16.12
N PHE A 228 -10.27 8.37 16.18
CA PHE A 228 -10.92 7.47 15.23
C PHE A 228 -11.78 6.38 15.91
N GLU A 229 -12.20 6.59 17.16
CA GLU A 229 -12.94 5.61 17.96
C GLU A 229 -14.33 5.27 17.41
N GLY A 230 -14.87 6.05 16.50
CA GLY A 230 -16.22 5.90 15.92
C GLY A 230 -16.25 5.52 14.45
N SER A 231 -15.11 5.25 13.83
CA SER A 231 -14.99 4.98 12.40
C SER A 231 -14.83 3.49 12.07
#